data_45f29bb8fcaa6136f92bb5533082fa6e
#
_entry.id   45f29bb8fcaa6136f92bb5533082fa6e
#
_cell.length_a   1.000
_cell.length_b   1.000
_cell.length_c   1.000
_cell.angle_alpha   90.00
_cell.angle_beta   90.00
_cell.angle_gamma   90.00
#
_symmetry.space_group_name_H-M   'P 1'
#
loop_
_entity.id
_entity.type
_entity.pdbx_description
1 polymer ?
#
loop_
_entity_poly.entity_id
_entity_poly.type
_entity_poly.pdbx_seq_one_letter_code
_entity_poly.pdbx_strand_id
1 'polypeptide(L)'
;RVDNGTMRWYDVDLPAAMELRRSYYEDTERFHSIARSVLEFDWMNQLPDDPGERFLFVAEGLFPYLPEDGPRDLVIGLLRRFPGAELVAEFASQDVVRLMSGRFGRGKLRRRFGLSDDVWFRSGLSDPREPEEWAEGIMLLDEWCYFDESDPRIDWMRPFTRLESIGRPLFVARFRLG
;
A
#
# COMPACT_ATOMS: atom_id res chain seq x y z
N ARG A 1 -13.41 6.41 -13.04
CA ARG A 1 -14.17 5.30 -13.70
C ARG A 1 -14.96 4.46 -12.70
N VAL A 2 -14.57 4.48 -11.42
CA VAL A 2 -15.23 3.73 -10.34
C VAL A 2 -16.14 4.60 -9.47
N ASP A 3 -16.09 5.93 -9.62
CA ASP A 3 -16.96 6.85 -8.90
C ASP A 3 -18.41 6.67 -9.38
N ASN A 4 -19.31 6.34 -8.46
CA ASN A 4 -20.74 6.16 -8.70
C ASN A 4 -21.56 7.44 -8.44
N GLY A 5 -20.93 8.58 -8.18
CA GLY A 5 -21.55 9.85 -7.86
C GLY A 5 -22.00 10.03 -6.40
N THR A 6 -21.86 8.99 -5.57
CA THR A 6 -22.24 9.01 -4.15
C THR A 6 -21.10 8.72 -3.20
N MET A 7 -20.01 8.10 -3.69
CA MET A 7 -18.82 7.81 -2.88
C MET A 7 -18.16 9.10 -2.41
N ARG A 8 -17.68 9.08 -1.18
CA ARG A 8 -16.77 10.08 -0.62
C ARG A 8 -15.34 9.56 -0.67
N TRP A 9 -14.42 10.42 -1.07
CA TRP A 9 -13.00 10.10 -1.25
C TRP A 9 -12.18 10.90 -0.26
N TYR A 10 -11.26 10.24 0.41
CA TYR A 10 -10.33 10.84 1.36
C TYR A 10 -8.93 10.42 0.96
N ASP A 11 -8.15 11.37 0.45
CA ASP A 11 -6.76 11.13 0.09
C ASP A 11 -5.88 11.55 1.28
N VAL A 12 -5.09 10.60 1.77
CA VAL A 12 -4.14 10.83 2.89
C VAL A 12 -2.73 10.71 2.35
N ASP A 13 -1.94 11.77 2.47
CA ASP A 13 -0.54 11.77 2.08
C ASP A 13 0.25 12.81 2.88
N LEU A 14 1.56 12.76 2.80
CA LEU A 14 2.46 13.70 3.45
C LEU A 14 2.13 15.15 3.05
N PRO A 15 2.33 16.13 3.96
CA PRO A 15 1.97 17.53 3.70
C PRO A 15 2.53 18.08 2.38
N ALA A 16 3.77 17.76 2.04
CA ALA A 16 4.40 18.23 0.80
C ALA A 16 3.72 17.64 -0.47
N ALA A 17 3.31 16.37 -0.43
CA ALA A 17 2.58 15.74 -1.52
C ALA A 17 1.18 16.34 -1.66
N MET A 18 0.50 16.59 -0.54
CA MET A 18 -0.82 17.22 -0.54
C MET A 18 -0.79 18.68 -0.99
N GLU A 19 0.26 19.42 -0.70
CA GLU A 19 0.45 20.78 -1.23
C GLU A 19 0.55 20.77 -2.76
N LEU A 20 1.36 19.85 -3.31
CA LEU A 20 1.46 19.67 -4.75
C LEU A 20 0.11 19.24 -5.35
N ARG A 21 -0.58 18.28 -4.75
CA ARG A 21 -1.88 17.80 -5.22
C ARG A 21 -2.92 18.91 -5.29
N ARG A 22 -3.00 19.78 -4.29
CA ARG A 22 -3.93 20.91 -4.25
C ARG A 22 -3.71 21.95 -5.35
N SER A 23 -2.54 21.97 -5.98
CA SER A 23 -2.31 22.82 -7.16
C SER A 23 -2.99 22.31 -8.43
N TYR A 24 -3.47 21.05 -8.43
CA TYR A 24 -4.14 20.42 -9.57
C TYR A 24 -5.59 20.04 -9.29
N TYR A 25 -5.94 19.78 -8.03
CA TYR A 25 -7.26 19.29 -7.61
C TYR A 25 -7.73 20.05 -6.38
N GLU A 26 -8.95 20.55 -6.44
CA GLU A 26 -9.62 21.21 -5.32
C GLU A 26 -10.43 20.18 -4.51
N ASP A 27 -10.52 20.40 -3.20
CA ASP A 27 -11.42 19.64 -2.35
C ASP A 27 -12.88 20.04 -2.68
N THR A 28 -13.78 19.08 -2.58
CA THR A 28 -15.21 19.24 -2.82
C THR A 28 -16.01 18.59 -1.68
N GLU A 29 -17.36 18.61 -1.77
CA GLU A 29 -18.19 17.89 -0.79
C GLU A 29 -17.91 16.37 -0.72
N ARG A 30 -17.32 15.79 -1.78
CA ARG A 30 -17.03 14.36 -1.85
C ARG A 30 -15.54 14.01 -1.95
N PHE A 31 -14.68 15.00 -2.15
CA PHE A 31 -13.24 14.83 -2.22
C PHE A 31 -12.54 15.63 -1.14
N HIS A 32 -11.80 14.97 -0.28
CA HIS A 32 -11.12 15.57 0.85
C HIS A 32 -9.65 15.21 0.85
N SER A 33 -8.78 16.20 1.06
CA SER A 33 -7.33 16.04 1.14
C SER A 33 -6.86 16.15 2.59
N ILE A 34 -6.26 15.10 3.12
CA ILE A 34 -5.74 15.01 4.49
C ILE A 34 -4.21 15.02 4.44
N ALA A 35 -3.61 16.13 4.84
CA ALA A 35 -2.16 16.31 4.85
C ALA A 35 -1.54 15.76 6.15
N ARG A 36 -1.35 14.44 6.22
CA ARG A 36 -0.82 13.71 7.38
C ARG A 36 -0.01 12.50 6.94
N SER A 37 0.95 12.09 7.76
CA SER A 37 1.51 10.75 7.65
C SER A 37 0.46 9.70 7.98
N VAL A 38 0.38 8.62 7.21
CA VAL A 38 -0.55 7.51 7.50
C VAL A 38 -0.26 6.83 8.83
N LEU A 39 0.95 7.00 9.38
CA LEU A 39 1.36 6.48 10.68
C LEU A 39 1.00 7.42 11.86
N GLU A 40 0.51 8.62 11.59
CA GLU A 40 -0.05 9.54 12.57
C GLU A 40 -1.56 9.36 12.62
N PHE A 41 -2.06 8.38 13.35
CA PHE A 41 -3.44 7.86 13.27
C PHE A 41 -4.56 8.87 13.56
N ASP A 42 -4.23 10.11 13.92
CA ASP A 42 -5.20 11.19 14.11
C ASP A 42 -5.97 11.59 12.83
N TRP A 43 -5.43 11.30 11.64
CA TRP A 43 -6.16 11.47 10.38
C TRP A 43 -7.44 10.65 10.30
N MET A 44 -7.49 9.50 10.98
CA MET A 44 -8.67 8.64 11.02
C MET A 44 -9.87 9.32 11.69
N ASN A 45 -9.63 10.33 12.54
CA ASN A 45 -10.69 11.12 13.17
C ASN A 45 -11.35 12.13 12.21
N GLN A 46 -10.76 12.36 11.03
CA GLN A 46 -11.33 13.21 9.99
C GLN A 46 -12.28 12.42 9.06
N LEU A 47 -12.28 11.09 9.16
CA LEU A 47 -13.22 10.25 8.44
C LEU A 47 -14.56 10.22 9.18
N PRO A 48 -15.67 9.98 8.46
CA PRO A 48 -16.99 9.85 9.08
C PRO A 48 -17.01 8.75 10.16
N ASP A 49 -17.83 8.96 11.16
CA ASP A 49 -18.08 8.03 12.26
C ASP A 49 -19.53 7.55 12.24
N ASP A 50 -20.04 7.22 11.07
CA ASP A 50 -21.41 6.70 10.91
C ASP A 50 -21.39 5.18 10.91
N PRO A 51 -22.13 4.51 11.82
CA PRO A 51 -22.17 3.05 11.91
C PRO A 51 -22.66 2.32 10.65
N GLY A 52 -23.32 3.03 9.73
CA GLY A 52 -23.81 2.50 8.45
C GLY A 52 -22.79 2.59 7.31
N GLU A 53 -21.66 3.27 7.49
CA GLU A 53 -20.70 3.46 6.41
C GLU A 53 -19.77 2.27 6.24
N ARG A 54 -19.46 2.00 4.98
CA ARG A 54 -18.46 1.01 4.59
C ARG A 54 -17.24 1.72 4.06
N PHE A 55 -16.08 1.31 4.54
CA PHE A 55 -14.81 1.84 4.10
C PHE A 55 -14.08 0.84 3.21
N LEU A 56 -13.55 1.36 2.11
CA LEU A 56 -12.54 0.68 1.30
C LEU A 56 -11.26 1.53 1.36
N PHE A 57 -10.22 0.99 1.95
CA PHE A 57 -8.90 1.58 1.95
C PHE A 57 -8.11 1.06 0.76
N VAL A 58 -7.48 1.96 0.00
CA VAL A 58 -6.62 1.62 -1.13
C VAL A 58 -5.25 2.22 -0.88
N ALA A 59 -4.23 1.37 -0.84
CA ALA A 59 -2.85 1.75 -0.59
C ALA A 59 -1.94 1.26 -1.73
N GLU A 60 -1.77 2.10 -2.74
CA GLU A 60 -0.86 1.86 -3.86
C GLU A 60 0.47 2.59 -3.60
N GLY A 61 1.61 1.89 -3.80
CA GLY A 61 2.93 2.47 -3.64
C GLY A 61 3.24 3.00 -2.23
N LEU A 62 2.63 2.45 -1.19
CA LEU A 62 2.76 2.93 0.19
C LEU A 62 3.50 1.93 1.09
N PHE A 63 2.95 0.73 1.27
CA PHE A 63 3.43 -0.22 2.26
C PHE A 63 4.91 -0.56 2.14
N PRO A 64 5.47 -0.80 0.93
CA PRO A 64 6.89 -1.12 0.80
C PRO A 64 7.84 -0.05 1.35
N TYR A 65 7.39 1.19 1.43
CA TYR A 65 8.21 2.34 1.87
C TYR A 65 8.07 2.66 3.36
N LEU A 66 7.07 2.11 4.04
CA LEU A 66 6.87 2.30 5.47
C LEU A 66 8.01 1.62 6.27
N PRO A 67 8.32 2.09 7.49
CA PRO A 67 9.18 1.36 8.42
C PRO A 67 8.70 -0.08 8.61
N GLU A 68 9.57 -0.99 9.03
CA GLU A 68 9.31 -2.43 9.12
C GLU A 68 8.00 -2.77 9.84
N ASP A 69 7.72 -2.12 10.97
CA ASP A 69 6.48 -2.32 11.74
C ASP A 69 5.29 -1.50 11.22
N GLY A 70 5.54 -0.52 10.33
CA GLY A 70 4.54 0.43 9.85
C GLY A 70 3.32 -0.19 9.20
N PRO A 71 3.45 -1.19 8.30
CA PRO A 71 2.32 -1.91 7.72
C PRO A 71 1.43 -2.56 8.77
N ARG A 72 2.03 -3.26 9.73
CA ARG A 72 1.32 -3.93 10.82
C ARG A 72 0.54 -2.94 11.68
N ASP A 73 1.20 -1.87 12.12
CA ASP A 73 0.58 -0.87 12.98
C ASP A 73 -0.58 -0.17 12.28
N LEU A 74 -0.42 0.16 10.99
CA LEU A 74 -1.47 0.77 10.17
C LEU A 74 -2.68 -0.16 10.02
N VAL A 75 -2.46 -1.43 9.64
CA VAL A 75 -3.55 -2.39 9.43
C VAL A 75 -4.31 -2.66 10.73
N ILE A 76 -3.59 -2.82 11.87
CA ILE A 76 -4.23 -2.98 13.18
C ILE A 76 -4.99 -1.70 13.58
N GLY A 77 -4.45 -0.52 13.28
CA GLY A 77 -5.14 0.75 13.49
C GLY A 77 -6.44 0.85 12.72
N LEU A 78 -6.43 0.47 11.42
CA LEU A 78 -7.61 0.43 10.57
C LEU A 78 -8.64 -0.57 11.08
N LEU A 79 -8.21 -1.80 11.43
CA LEU A 79 -9.09 -2.83 11.99
C LEU A 79 -9.83 -2.33 13.23
N ARG A 80 -9.11 -1.68 14.15
CA ARG A 80 -9.70 -1.18 15.42
C ARG A 80 -10.67 -0.03 15.20
N ARG A 81 -10.39 0.86 14.26
CA ARG A 81 -11.18 2.07 14.04
C ARG A 81 -12.35 1.85 13.08
N PHE A 82 -12.20 0.94 12.11
CA PHE A 82 -13.16 0.70 11.04
C PHE A 82 -13.46 -0.81 10.89
N PRO A 83 -14.05 -1.46 11.91
CA PRO A 83 -14.37 -2.88 11.81
C PRO A 83 -15.35 -3.12 10.65
N GLY A 84 -15.09 -4.17 9.87
CA GLY A 84 -15.84 -4.48 8.64
C GLY A 84 -15.35 -3.78 7.38
N ALA A 85 -14.31 -2.93 7.48
CA ALA A 85 -13.70 -2.32 6.31
C ALA A 85 -12.95 -3.34 5.44
N GLU A 86 -12.68 -2.96 4.20
CA GLU A 86 -11.77 -3.68 3.31
C GLU A 86 -10.51 -2.85 3.04
N LEU A 87 -9.40 -3.53 2.89
CA LEU A 87 -8.11 -2.95 2.51
C LEU A 87 -7.63 -3.62 1.22
N VAL A 88 -7.35 -2.85 0.20
CA VAL A 88 -6.60 -3.27 -1.00
C VAL A 88 -5.25 -2.58 -0.97
N ALA A 89 -4.18 -3.33 -0.87
CA ALA A 89 -2.85 -2.75 -0.70
C ALA A 89 -1.79 -3.48 -1.54
N GLU A 90 -0.81 -2.70 -2.02
CA GLU A 90 0.38 -3.21 -2.67
C GLU A 90 1.46 -3.52 -1.63
N PHE A 91 2.07 -4.70 -1.76
CA PHE A 91 3.15 -5.16 -0.91
C PHE A 91 4.36 -5.58 -1.75
N ALA A 92 5.54 -5.47 -1.16
CA ALA A 92 6.74 -6.13 -1.64
C ALA A 92 6.95 -7.46 -0.90
N SER A 93 7.56 -8.45 -1.57
CA SER A 93 8.04 -9.62 -0.84
C SER A 93 9.28 -9.28 -0.02
N GLN A 94 9.44 -9.96 1.11
CA GLN A 94 10.61 -9.80 1.98
C GLN A 94 11.93 -10.05 1.23
N ASP A 95 11.93 -10.95 0.25
CA ASP A 95 13.12 -11.25 -0.55
C ASP A 95 13.50 -10.10 -1.49
N VAL A 96 12.50 -9.42 -2.08
CA VAL A 96 12.75 -8.20 -2.86
C VAL A 96 13.28 -7.08 -1.98
N VAL A 97 12.74 -6.92 -0.78
CA VAL A 97 13.25 -5.92 0.18
C VAL A 97 14.71 -6.20 0.51
N ARG A 98 15.07 -7.45 0.81
CA ARG A 98 16.46 -7.87 1.07
C ARG A 98 17.37 -7.64 -0.14
N LEU A 99 16.92 -8.01 -1.33
CA LEU A 99 17.67 -7.82 -2.57
C LEU A 99 17.93 -6.33 -2.85
N MET A 100 16.91 -5.49 -2.69
CA MET A 100 17.00 -4.05 -2.94
C MET A 100 17.80 -3.32 -1.86
N SER A 101 17.80 -3.81 -0.62
CA SER A 101 18.62 -3.26 0.48
C SER A 101 20.10 -3.59 0.34
N GLY A 102 20.47 -4.63 -0.43
CA GLY A 102 21.84 -5.04 -0.67
C GLY A 102 22.67 -4.03 -1.47
N ARG A 103 24.01 -4.04 -1.25
CA ARG A 103 24.95 -3.11 -1.94
C ARG A 103 24.87 -3.15 -3.47
N PHE A 104 24.51 -4.29 -4.08
CA PHE A 104 24.36 -4.45 -5.53
C PHE A 104 23.00 -3.99 -6.06
N GLY A 105 21.93 -4.12 -5.27
CA GLY A 105 20.58 -3.71 -5.66
C GLY A 105 20.41 -2.19 -5.70
N ARG A 106 21.04 -1.49 -4.75
CA ARG A 106 20.90 -0.03 -4.61
C ARG A 106 21.34 0.77 -5.84
N GLY A 107 22.37 0.35 -6.56
CA GLY A 107 22.92 1.14 -7.67
C GLY A 107 22.25 0.94 -9.03
N LYS A 108 21.95 -0.31 -9.41
CA LYS A 108 21.45 -0.65 -10.76
C LYS A 108 19.95 -0.44 -10.94
N LEU A 109 19.13 -0.92 -9.98
CA LEU A 109 17.68 -0.76 -10.06
C LEU A 109 17.26 0.70 -9.87
N ARG A 110 17.87 1.42 -8.95
CA ARG A 110 17.59 2.85 -8.70
C ARG A 110 17.81 3.71 -9.93
N ARG A 111 18.96 3.52 -10.60
CA ARG A 111 19.27 4.24 -11.85
C ARG A 111 18.25 3.95 -12.97
N ARG A 112 17.71 2.74 -13.01
CA ARG A 112 16.75 2.32 -14.03
C ARG A 112 15.33 2.84 -13.75
N PHE A 113 14.95 2.97 -12.48
CA PHE A 113 13.63 3.50 -12.07
C PHE A 113 13.64 4.99 -11.74
N GLY A 114 14.77 5.68 -11.87
CA GLY A 114 14.89 7.11 -11.57
C GLY A 114 14.62 7.45 -10.09
N LEU A 115 14.80 6.48 -9.19
CA LEU A 115 14.55 6.68 -7.76
C LEU A 115 15.66 7.49 -7.12
N SER A 116 15.30 8.43 -6.24
CA SER A 116 16.25 9.20 -5.45
C SER A 116 16.98 8.32 -4.42
N ASP A 117 18.10 8.80 -3.88
CA ASP A 117 18.93 8.03 -2.96
C ASP A 117 18.26 7.66 -1.64
N ASP A 118 17.17 8.32 -1.31
CA ASP A 118 16.43 8.14 -0.06
C ASP A 118 15.22 7.21 -0.18
N VAL A 119 14.86 6.81 -1.41
CA VAL A 119 13.69 5.95 -1.66
C VAL A 119 14.14 4.49 -1.82
N TRP A 120 13.77 3.64 -0.88
CA TRP A 120 13.96 2.18 -0.94
C TRP A 120 12.87 1.44 -0.20
N PHE A 121 12.67 0.18 -0.54
CA PHE A 121 11.76 -0.69 0.19
C PHE A 121 12.31 -1.00 1.58
N ARG A 122 11.48 -0.80 2.59
CA ARG A 122 11.80 -0.98 4.02
C ARG A 122 11.03 -2.11 4.64
N SER A 123 9.81 -2.37 4.14
CA SER A 123 8.95 -3.44 4.62
C SER A 123 8.51 -4.36 3.50
N GLY A 124 8.31 -5.61 3.83
CA GLY A 124 7.83 -6.64 2.93
C GLY A 124 7.25 -7.79 3.70
N LEU A 125 6.43 -8.59 3.03
CA LEU A 125 5.80 -9.77 3.59
C LEU A 125 6.53 -11.03 3.14
N SER A 126 6.63 -12.01 4.03
CA SER A 126 7.14 -13.34 3.69
C SER A 126 6.08 -14.19 2.98
N ASP A 127 4.81 -13.96 3.32
CA ASP A 127 3.64 -14.59 2.72
C ASP A 127 2.49 -13.59 2.66
N PRO A 128 1.65 -13.56 1.60
CA PRO A 128 0.47 -12.70 1.53
C PRO A 128 -0.52 -12.88 2.67
N ARG A 129 -0.50 -14.03 3.36
CA ARG A 129 -1.33 -14.31 4.54
C ARG A 129 -0.74 -13.83 5.85
N GLU A 130 0.51 -13.40 5.87
CA GLU A 130 1.18 -12.93 7.09
C GLU A 130 0.35 -11.89 7.88
N PRO A 131 -0.39 -10.95 7.25
CA PRO A 131 -1.26 -10.01 7.98
C PRO A 131 -2.36 -10.68 8.81
N GLU A 132 -2.81 -11.90 8.47
CA GLU A 132 -3.80 -12.65 9.27
C GLU A 132 -3.25 -13.00 10.67
N GLU A 133 -1.93 -13.08 10.82
CA GLU A 133 -1.27 -13.35 12.10
C GLU A 133 -1.09 -12.08 12.97
N TRP A 134 -1.28 -10.89 12.41
CA TRP A 134 -1.06 -9.64 13.14
C TRP A 134 -2.16 -9.33 14.16
N ALA A 135 -3.39 -9.69 13.85
CA ALA A 135 -4.53 -9.59 14.76
C ALA A 135 -5.68 -10.48 14.30
N GLU A 136 -6.47 -10.94 15.27
CA GLU A 136 -7.75 -11.61 15.00
C GLU A 136 -8.70 -10.67 14.24
N GLY A 137 -9.39 -11.20 13.22
CA GLY A 137 -10.30 -10.43 12.37
C GLY A 137 -9.69 -9.90 11.08
N ILE A 138 -8.38 -10.06 10.84
CA ILE A 138 -7.78 -9.80 9.53
C ILE A 138 -7.93 -11.07 8.68
N MET A 139 -8.54 -10.93 7.50
CA MET A 139 -8.76 -12.07 6.59
C MET A 139 -8.33 -11.70 5.18
N LEU A 140 -7.43 -12.47 4.59
CA LEU A 140 -7.08 -12.37 3.17
C LEU A 140 -8.26 -12.85 2.32
N LEU A 141 -8.76 -11.99 1.44
CA LEU A 141 -9.86 -12.31 0.53
C LEU A 141 -9.36 -12.70 -0.86
N ASP A 142 -8.32 -12.01 -1.35
CA ASP A 142 -7.79 -12.18 -2.70
C ASP A 142 -6.37 -11.63 -2.80
N GLU A 143 -5.58 -12.15 -3.76
CA GLU A 143 -4.25 -11.66 -4.08
C GLU A 143 -3.98 -11.72 -5.57
N TRP A 144 -3.19 -10.79 -6.06
CA TRP A 144 -2.75 -10.72 -7.46
C TRP A 144 -1.30 -10.26 -7.54
N CYS A 145 -0.50 -10.93 -8.33
CA CYS A 145 0.89 -10.55 -8.57
C CYS A 145 1.02 -9.88 -9.95
N TYR A 146 1.81 -8.82 -10.03
CA TYR A 146 2.10 -8.11 -11.29
C TYR A 146 2.65 -9.02 -12.40
N PHE A 147 3.23 -10.16 -12.03
CA PHE A 147 3.81 -11.12 -12.98
C PHE A 147 2.91 -12.32 -13.30
N ASP A 148 1.70 -12.38 -12.77
CA ASP A 148 0.72 -13.42 -13.11
C ASP A 148 0.24 -13.26 -14.56
N GLU A 149 0.14 -11.99 -15.03
CA GLU A 149 -0.17 -11.67 -16.41
C GLU A 149 1.06 -11.16 -17.19
N SER A 150 1.03 -11.30 -18.54
CA SER A 150 2.08 -10.77 -19.39
C SER A 150 1.87 -9.29 -19.66
N ASP A 151 2.87 -8.46 -19.34
CA ASP A 151 2.91 -7.05 -19.71
C ASP A 151 4.31 -6.73 -20.28
N PRO A 152 4.43 -6.32 -21.57
CA PRO A 152 5.71 -6.03 -22.21
C PRO A 152 6.57 -4.99 -21.45
N ARG A 153 5.93 -4.13 -20.64
CA ARG A 153 6.65 -3.10 -19.85
C ARG A 153 7.44 -3.70 -18.70
N ILE A 154 7.02 -4.85 -18.16
CA ILE A 154 7.62 -5.50 -16.99
C ILE A 154 8.11 -6.93 -17.27
N ASP A 155 7.76 -7.54 -18.41
CA ASP A 155 8.16 -8.92 -18.76
C ASP A 155 9.66 -9.16 -18.75
N TRP A 156 10.47 -8.12 -18.93
CA TRP A 156 11.92 -8.20 -18.81
C TRP A 156 12.40 -8.58 -17.39
N MET A 157 11.53 -8.42 -16.37
CA MET A 157 11.79 -8.81 -14.98
C MET A 157 11.42 -10.27 -14.70
N ARG A 158 10.62 -10.93 -15.55
CA ARG A 158 10.16 -12.33 -15.37
C ARG A 158 11.29 -13.34 -15.12
N PRO A 159 12.48 -13.25 -15.74
CA PRO A 159 13.55 -14.18 -15.42
C PRO A 159 13.97 -14.14 -13.95
N PHE A 160 13.84 -12.99 -13.29
CA PHE A 160 14.18 -12.83 -11.88
C PHE A 160 13.10 -13.41 -10.96
N THR A 161 11.82 -13.47 -11.41
CA THR A 161 10.72 -14.04 -10.61
C THR A 161 10.68 -15.56 -10.65
N ARG A 162 11.41 -16.19 -11.58
CA ARG A 162 11.57 -17.66 -11.69
C ARG A 162 12.59 -18.24 -10.70
N LEU A 163 13.38 -17.40 -10.06
CA LEU A 163 14.19 -17.83 -8.94
C LEU A 163 13.24 -18.13 -7.78
N GLU A 164 13.19 -19.37 -7.32
CA GLU A 164 12.34 -19.83 -6.21
C GLU A 164 12.43 -18.93 -4.97
N SER A 165 13.58 -18.25 -4.81
CA SER A 165 13.85 -17.29 -3.73
C SER A 165 13.22 -15.91 -3.89
N ILE A 166 12.69 -15.53 -5.07
CA ILE A 166 12.12 -14.20 -5.30
C ILE A 166 10.60 -14.27 -5.50
N GLY A 167 10.08 -15.44 -5.87
CA GLY A 167 8.66 -15.79 -5.97
C GLY A 167 7.76 -14.68 -6.53
N ARG A 168 7.06 -13.98 -5.66
CA ARG A 168 6.12 -12.89 -5.97
C ARG A 168 6.71 -11.55 -5.51
N PRO A 169 7.50 -10.84 -6.33
CA PRO A 169 8.27 -9.67 -5.89
C PRO A 169 7.41 -8.49 -5.44
N LEU A 170 6.34 -8.20 -6.19
CA LEU A 170 5.34 -7.19 -5.89
C LEU A 170 3.96 -7.79 -6.14
N PHE A 171 3.06 -7.59 -5.22
CA PHE A 171 1.71 -8.10 -5.30
C PHE A 171 0.71 -7.16 -4.63
N VAL A 172 -0.54 -7.25 -5.07
CA VAL A 172 -1.68 -6.59 -4.43
C VAL A 172 -2.44 -7.64 -3.64
N ALA A 173 -2.82 -7.33 -2.42
CA ALA A 173 -3.65 -8.18 -1.59
C ALA A 173 -4.87 -7.42 -1.08
N ARG A 174 -6.02 -8.11 -1.02
CA ARG A 174 -7.27 -7.58 -0.49
C ARG A 174 -7.61 -8.29 0.81
N PHE A 175 -7.83 -7.52 1.84
CA PHE A 175 -8.17 -8.00 3.18
C PHE A 175 -9.53 -7.49 3.60
N ARG A 176 -10.23 -8.28 4.42
CA ARG A 176 -11.31 -7.81 5.29
C ARG A 176 -10.74 -7.56 6.67
N LEU A 177 -11.20 -6.52 7.32
CA LEU A 177 -10.79 -6.07 8.64
C LEU A 177 -11.99 -6.16 9.61
N GLY A 178 -12.12 -7.30 10.35
CA GLY A 178 -13.22 -7.56 11.26
C GLY A 178 -14.40 -8.33 10.69
#